data_048f3350c9d7f43f6eb5c60b58aec18a
#
_entry.id   048f3350c9d7f43f6eb5c60b58aec18a
#
_cell.length_a   1.000
_cell.length_b   1.000
_cell.length_c   1.000
_cell.angle_alpha   90.00
_cell.angle_beta   90.00
_cell.angle_gamma   90.00
#
_symmetry.space_group_name_H-M   'P 1'
#
loop_
_entity.id
_entity.type
_entity.pdbx_description
1 polymer ?
#
loop_
_entity_poly.entity_id
_entity_poly.type
_entity_poly.pdbx_seq_one_letter_code
_entity_poly.pdbx_strand_id
1 'polypeptide(L)'
;MTLALAGALALIVALALGLNSPRPTRSPDWQAPSLPLRLEARSNEAVVTLLGRPSSDFILEGEAVLFSGSDFNGYGLVYRAQDPTHYYAFAVGSDGYYAVLRVEEDEETALVDWQQFPHVHRGRQANRLRVACAGPPCRFYINDEYATSVEDDTWLTGDVGLWARGFGDGGLAVQFVSVRVWGNNGLAGLSD
;
A
#
# COMPACT_ATOMS: atom_id res chain seq x y z
N MET A 1 -16.71 -34.03 -18.21
CA MET A 1 -17.42 -32.77 -17.92
C MET A 1 -17.21 -32.25 -16.50
N THR A 2 -17.04 -33.10 -15.48
CA THR A 2 -16.91 -32.65 -14.07
C THR A 2 -15.63 -31.88 -13.73
N LEU A 3 -14.49 -32.20 -14.34
CA LEU A 3 -13.22 -31.50 -14.09
C LEU A 3 -13.21 -30.05 -14.62
N ALA A 4 -13.85 -29.79 -15.76
CA ALA A 4 -13.94 -28.45 -16.32
C ALA A 4 -14.84 -27.52 -15.50
N LEU A 5 -15.93 -28.05 -14.90
CA LEU A 5 -16.81 -27.30 -14.01
C LEU A 5 -16.13 -26.96 -12.69
N ALA A 6 -15.33 -27.88 -12.11
CA ALA A 6 -14.59 -27.62 -10.87
C ALA A 6 -13.51 -26.56 -11.07
N GLY A 7 -12.82 -26.56 -12.22
CA GLY A 7 -11.83 -25.53 -12.56
C GLY A 7 -12.45 -24.15 -12.76
N ALA A 8 -13.59 -24.07 -13.44
CA ALA A 8 -14.32 -22.82 -13.64
C ALA A 8 -14.84 -22.24 -12.31
N LEU A 9 -15.36 -23.09 -11.42
CA LEU A 9 -15.84 -22.66 -10.09
C LEU A 9 -14.68 -22.14 -9.23
N ALA A 10 -13.52 -22.81 -9.23
CA ALA A 10 -12.34 -22.35 -8.49
C ALA A 10 -11.82 -21.01 -9.02
N LEU A 11 -11.83 -20.79 -10.33
CA LEU A 11 -11.45 -19.52 -10.94
C LEU A 11 -12.43 -18.40 -10.58
N ILE A 12 -13.75 -18.67 -10.63
CA ILE A 12 -14.79 -17.70 -10.25
C ILE A 12 -14.68 -17.35 -8.76
N VAL A 13 -14.43 -18.32 -7.89
CA VAL A 13 -14.23 -18.09 -6.45
C VAL A 13 -12.95 -17.27 -6.20
N ALA A 14 -11.85 -17.56 -6.89
CA ALA A 14 -10.61 -16.79 -6.78
C ALA A 14 -10.81 -15.34 -7.25
N LEU A 15 -11.55 -15.10 -8.34
CA LEU A 15 -11.91 -13.77 -8.83
C LEU A 15 -12.85 -13.05 -7.83
N ALA A 16 -13.87 -13.74 -7.32
CA ALA A 16 -14.82 -13.18 -6.36
C ALA A 16 -14.19 -12.85 -5.00
N LEU A 17 -13.16 -13.59 -4.59
CA LEU A 17 -12.39 -13.33 -3.37
C LEU A 17 -11.26 -12.31 -3.58
N GLY A 18 -11.08 -11.78 -4.80
CA GLY A 18 -10.01 -10.87 -5.12
C GLY A 18 -8.61 -11.48 -5.02
N LEU A 19 -8.52 -12.83 -5.00
CA LEU A 19 -7.26 -13.57 -4.89
C LEU A 19 -6.42 -13.49 -6.17
N ASN A 20 -7.03 -13.06 -7.29
CA ASN A 20 -6.29 -12.77 -8.50
C ASN A 20 -5.86 -11.28 -8.44
N SER A 21 -4.56 -11.06 -8.31
CA SER A 21 -3.96 -9.73 -8.31
C SER A 21 -3.65 -9.32 -9.75
N PRO A 22 -4.57 -8.70 -10.50
CA PRO A 22 -4.24 -8.23 -11.83
C PRO A 22 -3.19 -7.13 -11.69
N ARG A 23 -1.97 -7.40 -12.14
CA ARG A 23 -0.98 -6.35 -12.32
C ARG A 23 -1.43 -5.49 -13.50
N PRO A 24 -1.26 -4.17 -13.41
CA PRO A 24 -1.51 -3.34 -14.58
C PRO A 24 -0.64 -3.82 -15.74
N THR A 25 -1.27 -4.18 -16.87
CA THR A 25 -0.56 -4.64 -18.06
C THR A 25 0.00 -3.50 -18.91
N ARG A 26 -0.47 -2.27 -18.62
CA ARG A 26 -0.01 -1.05 -19.31
C ARG A 26 1.08 -0.34 -18.50
N SER A 27 1.82 0.52 -19.18
CA SER A 27 2.79 1.41 -18.53
C SER A 27 2.10 2.31 -17.50
N PRO A 28 2.77 2.66 -16.39
CA PRO A 28 2.24 3.63 -15.42
C PRO A 28 2.04 5.00 -16.08
N ASP A 29 1.00 5.71 -15.63
CA ASP A 29 0.76 7.08 -16.05
C ASP A 29 1.79 8.05 -15.45
N TRP A 30 2.35 7.65 -14.32
CA TRP A 30 3.44 8.35 -13.66
C TRP A 30 4.36 7.38 -12.92
N GLN A 31 5.64 7.71 -12.96
CA GLN A 31 6.68 7.04 -12.20
C GLN A 31 7.59 8.11 -11.57
N ALA A 32 8.07 7.85 -10.35
CA ALA A 32 9.00 8.76 -9.68
C ALA A 32 10.24 9.01 -10.55
N PRO A 33 10.57 10.30 -10.84
CA PRO A 33 11.63 10.64 -11.78
C PRO A 33 13.03 10.40 -11.23
N SER A 34 13.17 10.41 -9.91
CA SER A 34 14.46 10.19 -9.22
C SER A 34 14.29 9.13 -8.15
N LEU A 35 15.09 8.08 -8.22
CA LEU A 35 15.10 6.98 -7.27
C LEU A 35 16.54 6.69 -6.85
N PRO A 36 16.77 6.18 -5.62
CA PRO A 36 15.77 5.91 -4.59
C PRO A 36 15.28 7.19 -3.90
N LEU A 37 13.99 7.20 -3.51
CA LEU A 37 13.47 8.18 -2.58
C LEU A 37 13.72 7.69 -1.15
N ARG A 38 14.34 8.52 -0.32
CA ARG A 38 14.67 8.17 1.06
C ARG A 38 13.81 8.95 2.04
N LEU A 39 13.15 8.25 2.95
CA LEU A 39 12.47 8.80 4.11
C LEU A 39 13.26 8.46 5.37
N GLU A 40 13.46 9.47 6.22
CA GLU A 40 14.10 9.31 7.53
C GLU A 40 13.12 9.79 8.60
N ALA A 41 12.72 8.89 9.50
CA ALA A 41 11.87 9.19 10.63
C ALA A 41 12.68 9.05 11.92
N ARG A 42 12.43 9.94 12.88
CA ARG A 42 12.95 9.83 14.23
C ARG A 42 12.12 8.84 15.04
N SER A 43 12.59 8.55 16.25
CA SER A 43 11.84 7.75 17.21
C SER A 43 10.43 8.31 17.45
N ASN A 44 9.42 7.47 17.33
CA ASN A 44 8.00 7.81 17.51
C ASN A 44 7.45 8.92 16.62
N GLU A 45 8.16 9.27 15.55
CA GLU A 45 7.76 10.28 14.57
C GLU A 45 7.34 9.62 13.26
N ALA A 46 6.22 10.07 12.70
CA ALA A 46 5.81 9.71 11.35
C ALA A 46 6.31 10.76 10.35
N VAL A 47 6.76 10.30 9.20
CA VAL A 47 7.15 11.16 8.07
C VAL A 47 6.30 10.82 6.88
N VAL A 48 5.69 11.87 6.28
CA VAL A 48 4.87 11.79 5.08
C VAL A 48 5.53 12.60 3.97
N THR A 49 5.56 12.03 2.77
CA THR A 49 5.99 12.74 1.55
C THR A 49 4.91 12.59 0.49
N LEU A 50 4.19 13.65 0.20
CA LEU A 50 3.17 13.67 -0.85
C LEU A 50 3.82 13.85 -2.22
N LEU A 51 3.25 13.22 -3.25
CA LEU A 51 3.82 13.15 -4.60
C LEU A 51 3.17 14.12 -5.59
N GLY A 52 2.12 14.84 -5.18
CA GLY A 52 1.39 15.78 -6.04
C GLY A 52 0.62 15.07 -7.16
N ARG A 53 -0.01 13.93 -6.85
CA ARG A 53 -0.76 13.09 -7.79
C ARG A 53 -2.15 12.76 -7.26
N PRO A 54 -3.02 13.77 -7.08
CA PRO A 54 -4.37 13.53 -6.56
C PRO A 54 -5.17 12.67 -7.54
N SER A 55 -5.88 11.69 -7.00
CA SER A 55 -6.73 10.78 -7.75
C SER A 55 -7.85 10.24 -6.88
N SER A 56 -8.98 9.86 -7.50
CA SER A 56 -10.07 9.13 -6.85
C SER A 56 -9.88 7.61 -7.01
N ASP A 57 -9.70 7.19 -8.26
CA ASP A 57 -9.53 5.80 -8.66
C ASP A 57 -8.13 5.63 -9.23
N PHE A 58 -7.37 4.72 -8.66
CA PHE A 58 -5.96 4.56 -9.02
C PHE A 58 -5.43 3.18 -8.60
N ILE A 59 -4.27 2.86 -9.16
CA ILE A 59 -3.35 1.87 -8.60
C ILE A 59 -2.08 2.63 -8.23
N LEU A 60 -1.68 2.52 -6.97
CA LEU A 60 -0.40 3.01 -6.46
C LEU A 60 0.45 1.80 -6.09
N GLU A 61 1.66 1.72 -6.63
CA GLU A 61 2.63 0.67 -6.30
C GLU A 61 3.94 1.30 -5.88
N GLY A 62 4.50 0.80 -4.79
CA GLY A 62 5.83 1.18 -4.30
C GLY A 62 6.61 -0.05 -3.86
N GLU A 63 7.89 -0.07 -4.15
CA GLU A 63 8.82 -1.07 -3.62
C GLU A 63 9.80 -0.38 -2.70
N ALA A 64 9.86 -0.83 -1.44
CA ALA A 64 10.64 -0.20 -0.39
C ALA A 64 11.44 -1.22 0.42
N VAL A 65 12.54 -0.75 1.00
CA VAL A 65 13.43 -1.53 1.84
C VAL A 65 13.87 -0.71 3.04
N LEU A 66 13.88 -1.33 4.24
CA LEU A 66 14.52 -0.75 5.41
C LEU A 66 16.02 -0.62 5.16
N PHE A 67 16.50 0.62 5.08
CA PHE A 67 17.93 0.91 4.88
C PHE A 67 18.70 0.85 6.20
N SER A 68 18.17 1.48 7.25
CA SER A 68 18.73 1.47 8.60
C SER A 68 17.67 1.70 9.66
N GLY A 69 17.98 1.34 10.90
CA GLY A 69 17.11 1.50 12.06
C GLY A 69 16.65 0.18 12.65
N SER A 70 15.74 0.27 13.62
CA SER A 70 15.14 -0.87 14.30
C SER A 70 14.19 -1.63 13.39
N ASP A 71 14.03 -2.94 13.59
CA ASP A 71 12.99 -3.73 12.93
C ASP A 71 11.57 -3.42 13.47
N PHE A 72 11.46 -2.74 14.61
CA PHE A 72 10.20 -2.23 15.14
C PHE A 72 9.88 -0.87 14.49
N ASN A 73 9.30 -0.94 13.32
CA ASN A 73 9.02 0.18 12.43
C ASN A 73 7.79 -0.08 11.57
N GLY A 74 7.34 0.97 10.86
CA GLY A 74 6.37 0.89 9.79
C GLY A 74 6.81 1.73 8.61
N TYR A 75 6.58 1.26 7.38
CA TYR A 75 6.77 2.03 6.16
C TYR A 75 5.80 1.59 5.08
N GLY A 76 5.47 2.50 4.17
CA GLY A 76 4.49 2.17 3.16
C GLY A 76 4.00 3.33 2.32
N LEU A 77 2.78 3.20 1.86
CA LEU A 77 2.14 4.07 0.90
C LEU A 77 1.06 4.91 1.58
N VAL A 78 1.03 6.19 1.23
CA VAL A 78 -0.07 7.11 1.55
C VAL A 78 -1.02 7.17 0.37
N TYR A 79 -2.31 7.22 0.64
CA TYR A 79 -3.31 7.38 -0.40
C TYR A 79 -4.47 8.26 0.08
N ARG A 80 -5.14 8.91 -0.88
CA ARG A 80 -6.25 9.85 -0.65
C ARG A 80 -5.93 10.92 0.41
N ALA A 81 -4.67 11.38 0.44
CA ALA A 81 -4.25 12.43 1.36
C ALA A 81 -4.89 13.76 1.01
N GLN A 82 -5.45 14.43 2.01
CA GLN A 82 -5.93 15.81 1.91
C GLN A 82 -4.77 16.78 2.14
N ASP A 83 -3.90 16.41 3.08
CA ASP A 83 -2.68 17.11 3.46
C ASP A 83 -1.75 16.14 4.22
N PRO A 84 -0.56 16.56 4.72
CA PRO A 84 0.35 15.69 5.46
C PRO A 84 -0.15 15.19 6.81
N THR A 85 -1.30 15.67 7.30
CA THR A 85 -1.90 15.30 8.60
C THR A 85 -3.24 14.58 8.46
N HIS A 86 -3.82 14.53 7.24
CA HIS A 86 -5.10 13.87 6.95
C HIS A 86 -4.93 12.93 5.75
N TYR A 87 -4.75 11.65 6.01
CA TYR A 87 -4.45 10.66 4.97
C TYR A 87 -4.79 9.23 5.41
N TYR A 88 -4.81 8.33 4.43
CA TYR A 88 -4.72 6.90 4.70
C TYR A 88 -3.30 6.42 4.48
N ALA A 89 -2.86 5.44 5.30
CA ALA A 89 -1.60 4.74 5.12
C ALA A 89 -1.81 3.23 5.01
N PHE A 90 -1.13 2.61 4.05
CA PHE A 90 -0.95 1.18 3.95
C PHE A 90 0.52 0.86 4.24
N ALA A 91 0.78 0.22 5.34
CA ALA A 91 2.12 0.05 5.87
C ALA A 91 2.47 -1.41 6.16
N VAL A 92 3.77 -1.71 6.06
CA VAL A 92 4.37 -2.96 6.54
C VAL A 92 5.46 -2.65 7.56
N GLY A 93 5.67 -3.57 8.50
CA GLY A 93 6.79 -3.57 9.44
C GLY A 93 7.87 -4.56 9.02
N SER A 94 9.12 -4.25 9.33
CA SER A 94 10.24 -5.17 9.09
C SER A 94 10.18 -6.43 9.96
N ASP A 95 9.26 -6.48 10.91
CA ASP A 95 8.94 -7.63 11.76
C ASP A 95 7.93 -8.61 11.14
N GLY A 96 7.36 -8.27 9.98
CA GLY A 96 6.44 -9.12 9.22
C GLY A 96 4.96 -8.80 9.43
N TYR A 97 4.65 -7.63 9.99
CA TYR A 97 3.29 -7.13 10.18
C TYR A 97 2.88 -6.18 9.07
N TYR A 98 1.58 -5.95 8.93
CA TYR A 98 1.01 -4.88 8.11
C TYR A 98 -0.20 -4.27 8.80
N ALA A 99 -0.54 -3.04 8.40
CA ALA A 99 -1.73 -2.32 8.85
C ALA A 99 -2.29 -1.43 7.74
N VAL A 100 -3.57 -1.06 7.88
CA VAL A 100 -4.20 0.03 7.13
C VAL A 100 -4.72 1.04 8.14
N LEU A 101 -4.28 2.28 8.03
CA LEU A 101 -4.53 3.34 8.99
C LEU A 101 -5.25 4.50 8.31
N ARG A 102 -6.12 5.18 9.05
CA ARG A 102 -6.56 6.53 8.78
C ARG A 102 -5.92 7.45 9.81
N VAL A 103 -5.34 8.54 9.35
CA VAL A 103 -4.65 9.52 10.20
C VAL A 103 -5.35 10.86 10.08
N GLU A 104 -5.70 11.46 11.20
CA GLU A 104 -6.36 12.75 11.35
C GLU A 104 -5.66 13.52 12.46
N GLU A 105 -4.92 14.59 12.13
CA GLU A 105 -4.22 15.44 13.11
C GLU A 105 -3.35 14.65 14.11
N ASP A 106 -2.51 13.73 13.62
CA ASP A 106 -1.65 12.84 14.42
C ASP A 106 -2.37 11.71 15.18
N GLU A 107 -3.71 11.64 15.15
CA GLU A 107 -4.47 10.50 15.65
C GLU A 107 -4.57 9.40 14.60
N GLU A 108 -4.16 8.19 14.97
CA GLU A 108 -4.21 7.01 14.12
C GLU A 108 -5.43 6.16 14.48
N THR A 109 -6.33 5.97 13.50
CA THR A 109 -7.41 4.98 13.57
C THR A 109 -7.02 3.78 12.71
N ALA A 110 -6.90 2.61 13.32
CA ALA A 110 -6.66 1.38 12.58
C ALA A 110 -7.94 0.93 11.88
N LEU A 111 -7.95 0.95 10.54
CA LEU A 111 -8.98 0.31 9.72
C LEU A 111 -8.71 -1.18 9.58
N VAL A 112 -7.44 -1.55 9.62
CA VAL A 112 -6.93 -2.91 9.82
C VAL A 112 -5.77 -2.80 10.81
N ASP A 113 -5.94 -3.42 11.98
CA ASP A 113 -4.91 -3.46 13.00
C ASP A 113 -3.63 -4.15 12.53
N TRP A 114 -2.50 -3.80 13.14
CA TRP A 114 -1.24 -4.47 12.89
C TRP A 114 -1.37 -5.98 13.11
N GLN A 115 -1.18 -6.74 12.05
CA GLN A 115 -1.30 -8.18 12.06
C GLN A 115 -0.22 -8.83 11.19
N GLN A 116 0.18 -10.05 11.55
CA GLN A 116 1.15 -10.81 10.78
C GLN A 116 0.60 -11.20 9.41
N PHE A 117 1.46 -11.10 8.39
CA PHE A 117 1.16 -11.58 7.05
C PHE A 117 2.37 -12.35 6.50
N PRO A 118 2.21 -13.64 6.13
CA PRO A 118 3.33 -14.50 5.75
C PRO A 118 4.13 -14.00 4.55
N HIS A 119 3.52 -13.17 3.71
CA HIS A 119 4.15 -12.62 2.50
C HIS A 119 4.88 -11.30 2.73
N VAL A 120 4.88 -10.75 3.94
CA VAL A 120 5.77 -9.63 4.29
C VAL A 120 7.18 -10.16 4.48
N HIS A 121 8.11 -9.69 3.67
CA HIS A 121 9.53 -9.99 3.82
C HIS A 121 10.09 -9.24 5.03
N ARG A 122 10.76 -9.95 5.93
CA ARG A 122 11.26 -9.39 7.20
C ARG A 122 12.66 -8.78 7.05
N GLY A 123 13.00 -7.92 8.00
CA GLY A 123 14.30 -7.27 8.07
C GLY A 123 14.54 -6.33 6.90
N ARG A 124 15.72 -6.41 6.30
CA ARG A 124 16.14 -5.53 5.20
C ARG A 124 15.88 -6.11 3.81
N GLN A 125 14.83 -6.87 3.65
CA GLN A 125 14.36 -7.33 2.36
C GLN A 125 13.34 -6.35 1.79
N ALA A 126 13.34 -6.17 0.48
CA ALA A 126 12.38 -5.29 -0.18
C ALA A 126 10.97 -5.87 -0.11
N ASN A 127 9.99 -5.01 0.15
CA ASN A 127 8.57 -5.30 0.05
C ASN A 127 7.96 -4.43 -1.05
N ARG A 128 7.17 -5.06 -1.91
CA ARG A 128 6.34 -4.38 -2.90
C ARG A 128 4.93 -4.25 -2.37
N LEU A 129 4.47 -3.01 -2.20
CA LEU A 129 3.15 -2.67 -1.74
C LEU A 129 2.33 -2.13 -2.90
N ARG A 130 1.05 -2.52 -2.96
CA ARG A 130 0.13 -1.98 -3.95
C ARG A 130 -1.22 -1.70 -3.32
N VAL A 131 -1.74 -0.50 -3.60
CA VAL A 131 -3.09 -0.05 -3.26
C VAL A 131 -3.85 0.12 -4.57
N ALA A 132 -5.02 -0.50 -4.68
CA ALA A 132 -5.90 -0.36 -5.83
C ALA A 132 -7.27 0.09 -5.35
N CYS A 133 -7.62 1.34 -5.64
CA CYS A 133 -8.90 1.96 -5.27
C CYS A 133 -9.78 2.14 -6.50
N ALA A 134 -11.04 1.70 -6.40
CA ALA A 134 -12.09 1.92 -7.37
C ALA A 134 -13.38 2.23 -6.63
N GLY A 135 -13.79 3.52 -6.62
CA GLY A 135 -14.82 4.01 -5.69
C GLY A 135 -14.38 3.93 -4.23
N PRO A 136 -15.30 3.77 -3.25
CA PRO A 136 -14.95 3.69 -1.83
C PRO A 136 -13.97 2.56 -1.50
N PRO A 137 -14.14 1.30 -1.97
CA PRO A 137 -13.27 0.21 -1.61
C PRO A 137 -11.87 0.36 -2.20
N CYS A 138 -10.87 0.06 -1.36
CA CYS A 138 -9.49 -0.12 -1.75
C CYS A 138 -9.03 -1.54 -1.44
N ARG A 139 -8.26 -2.14 -2.33
CA ARG A 139 -7.64 -3.46 -2.17
C ARG A 139 -6.14 -3.32 -1.98
N PHE A 140 -5.59 -4.14 -1.11
CA PHE A 140 -4.18 -4.06 -0.68
C PHE A 140 -3.45 -5.35 -0.97
N TYR A 141 -2.25 -5.22 -1.52
CA TYR A 141 -1.41 -6.35 -1.90
C TYR A 141 0.01 -6.14 -1.41
N ILE A 142 0.63 -7.19 -0.93
CA ILE A 142 2.02 -7.23 -0.48
C ILE A 142 2.73 -8.35 -1.24
N ASN A 143 3.80 -7.99 -1.96
CA ASN A 143 4.59 -8.92 -2.77
C ASN A 143 3.73 -9.74 -3.75
N ASP A 144 2.73 -9.05 -4.34
CA ASP A 144 1.72 -9.55 -5.27
C ASP A 144 0.61 -10.43 -4.65
N GLU A 145 0.69 -10.71 -3.36
CA GLU A 145 -0.34 -11.46 -2.65
C GLU A 145 -1.41 -10.53 -2.08
N TYR A 146 -2.66 -10.93 -2.20
CA TYR A 146 -3.79 -10.18 -1.64
C TYR A 146 -3.73 -10.22 -0.12
N ALA A 147 -3.68 -9.05 0.50
CA ALA A 147 -3.65 -8.92 1.96
C ALA A 147 -5.05 -8.65 2.53
N THR A 148 -5.75 -7.63 2.02
CA THR A 148 -7.06 -7.23 2.54
C THR A 148 -7.75 -6.25 1.59
N SER A 149 -9.00 -5.90 1.94
CA SER A 149 -9.71 -4.74 1.39
C SER A 149 -10.36 -3.95 2.51
N VAL A 150 -10.44 -2.64 2.31
CA VAL A 150 -11.10 -1.71 3.24
C VAL A 150 -12.05 -0.85 2.44
N GLU A 151 -13.22 -0.60 3.01
CA GLU A 151 -14.18 0.39 2.53
C GLU A 151 -14.33 1.46 3.60
N ASP A 152 -13.88 2.67 3.28
CA ASP A 152 -14.01 3.87 4.11
C ASP A 152 -14.23 5.05 3.17
N ASP A 153 -15.25 5.83 3.42
CA ASP A 153 -15.73 6.92 2.57
C ASP A 153 -15.43 8.32 3.14
N THR A 154 -14.61 8.40 4.18
CA THR A 154 -14.19 9.68 4.78
C THR A 154 -13.53 10.58 3.73
N TRP A 155 -12.60 10.01 2.95
CA TRP A 155 -12.01 10.69 1.79
C TRP A 155 -12.03 9.77 0.58
N LEU A 156 -12.69 10.23 -0.50
CA LEU A 156 -12.80 9.46 -1.74
C LEU A 156 -11.75 9.84 -2.78
N THR A 157 -11.09 10.98 -2.60
CA THR A 157 -10.05 11.51 -3.49
C THR A 157 -8.95 12.15 -2.65
N GLY A 158 -7.79 12.35 -3.21
CA GLY A 158 -6.67 13.00 -2.57
C GLY A 158 -5.34 12.58 -3.17
N ASP A 159 -4.26 13.13 -2.65
CA ASP A 159 -2.91 12.86 -3.13
C ASP A 159 -2.44 11.46 -2.71
N VAL A 160 -1.42 10.98 -3.39
CA VAL A 160 -0.69 9.76 -3.03
C VAL A 160 0.68 10.13 -2.50
N GLY A 161 1.27 9.24 -1.70
CA GLY A 161 2.55 9.55 -1.06
C GLY A 161 3.24 8.33 -0.46
N LEU A 162 4.24 8.63 0.31
CA LEU A 162 5.10 7.69 1.02
C LEU A 162 5.05 7.99 2.51
N TRP A 163 5.15 6.95 3.32
CA TRP A 163 5.07 7.01 4.76
C TRP A 163 6.16 6.18 5.43
N ALA A 164 6.67 6.67 6.56
CA ALA A 164 7.58 5.92 7.42
C ALA A 164 7.43 6.35 8.88
N ARG A 165 7.51 5.40 9.81
CA ARG A 165 7.44 5.64 11.25
C ARG A 165 8.33 4.67 12.03
N GLY A 166 9.14 5.19 12.93
CA GLY A 166 9.85 4.40 13.94
C GLY A 166 8.99 4.21 15.19
N PHE A 167 8.86 2.99 15.67
CA PHE A 167 8.20 2.67 16.92
C PHE A 167 9.29 2.39 17.98
N GLY A 168 9.17 3.01 19.16
CA GLY A 168 10.14 2.85 20.23
C GLY A 168 11.45 3.62 20.02
N ASP A 169 12.53 3.17 20.66
CA ASP A 169 13.81 3.86 20.65
C ASP A 169 14.56 3.69 19.32
N GLY A 170 14.95 4.80 18.74
CA GLY A 170 15.71 4.86 17.49
C GLY A 170 14.87 5.25 16.27
N GLY A 171 15.48 5.98 15.36
CA GLY A 171 14.88 6.33 14.09
C GLY A 171 15.05 5.23 13.06
N LEU A 172 14.48 5.45 11.88
CA LEU A 172 14.67 4.58 10.73
C LEU A 172 14.97 5.40 9.47
N ALA A 173 15.58 4.74 8.51
CA ALA A 173 15.62 5.21 7.14
C ALA A 173 15.09 4.11 6.22
N VAL A 174 14.17 4.49 5.33
CA VAL A 174 13.58 3.61 4.32
C VAL A 174 13.93 4.15 2.94
N GLN A 175 14.23 3.28 2.01
CA GLN A 175 14.44 3.62 0.61
C GLN A 175 13.33 3.03 -0.24
N PHE A 176 12.64 3.90 -0.99
CA PHE A 176 11.73 3.48 -2.04
C PHE A 176 12.51 3.40 -3.35
N VAL A 177 12.62 2.21 -3.89
CA VAL A 177 13.38 1.91 -5.12
C VAL A 177 12.49 1.90 -6.36
N SER A 178 11.18 1.92 -6.18
CA SER A 178 10.19 2.07 -7.24
C SER A 178 8.94 2.73 -6.67
N VAL A 179 8.36 3.70 -7.39
CA VAL A 179 7.03 4.27 -7.10
C VAL A 179 6.34 4.56 -8.42
N ARG A 180 5.14 4.02 -8.59
CA ARG A 180 4.36 4.08 -9.84
C ARG A 180 2.89 4.33 -9.55
N VAL A 181 2.24 5.08 -10.43
CA VAL A 181 0.80 5.38 -10.34
C VAL A 181 0.14 5.12 -11.70
N TRP A 182 -1.00 4.45 -11.65
CA TRP A 182 -1.93 4.28 -12.76
C TRP A 182 -3.27 4.92 -12.34
N GLY A 183 -3.85 5.78 -13.20
CA GLY A 183 -5.18 6.36 -13.02
C GLY A 183 -6.29 5.44 -13.54
N ASN A 184 -7.52 5.98 -13.63
CA ASN A 184 -8.77 5.26 -13.96
C ASN A 184 -8.68 4.25 -15.11
N ASN A 185 -7.93 4.55 -16.17
CA ASN A 185 -7.78 3.63 -17.30
C ASN A 185 -6.96 2.37 -16.93
N GLY A 186 -6.31 2.32 -15.76
CA GLY A 186 -5.59 1.16 -15.25
C GLY A 186 -6.47 0.12 -14.56
N LEU A 187 -7.70 0.52 -14.21
CA LEU A 187 -8.65 -0.29 -13.45
C LEU A 187 -9.54 -1.17 -14.36
N ALA A 188 -9.44 -1.05 -15.69
CA ALA A 188 -10.27 -1.79 -16.66
C ALA A 188 -10.15 -3.33 -16.58
N GLY A 189 -9.35 -3.88 -15.68
CA GLY A 189 -9.26 -5.31 -15.37
C GLY A 189 -9.65 -5.66 -13.93
N LEU A 190 -10.16 -4.70 -13.15
CA LEU A 190 -10.55 -4.90 -11.74
C LEU A 190 -12.08 -4.91 -11.55
N SER A 191 -12.84 -4.61 -12.61
CA SER A 191 -14.31 -4.73 -12.59
C SER A 191 -14.70 -6.15 -12.97
N ASP A 192 -15.38 -6.81 -12.03
CA ASP A 192 -16.13 -8.06 -11.97
C ASP A 192 -15.46 -9.19 -11.20
#